data_c476c11c60963b8bd0e37459e197a822
#
_entry.id   c476c11c60963b8bd0e37459e197a822
#
_cell.length_a   1.000
_cell.length_b   1.000
_cell.length_c   1.000
_cell.angle_alpha   90.00
_cell.angle_beta   90.00
_cell.angle_gamma   90.00
#
_symmetry.space_group_name_H-M   'P 1'
#
loop_
_entity.id
_entity.type
_entity.pdbx_description
1 polymer ?
#
loop_
_entity_poly.entity_id
_entity_poly.type
_entity_poly.pdbx_seq_one_letter_code
_entity_poly.pdbx_strand_id
1 'polypeptide(L)'
;GRTKFIRARHLAAVLAAALGICVPETTLQAAETQTSVQIQMPGFVVEQFSVPRLMNVTKNAVVRTLPDNNAAKLASVTAGNTVWGWGQTNTGWYFVQVGSQIGYVRYEAATYATQDQIAAIQAQAATAAQQAAAAQAQAAQQAQIAAAAANQPTVAAGIVFIGDSRMVTLKDAVERNLGSCAAAVVAKNGSRHEWLHDTGIPQADKIIGKGSRVIINMGVNDLSDADKYAKDVNYWAAVWSARGAQIYYASVNPVWANSYGMTEERVKLFNDRLKGQLIPQIIWLDSHDYLMGVGVHASDGVHYKDDTNLVLYQYYLSMIGAI
;
A
#
# COMPACT_ATOMS: atom_id res chain seq x y z
N GLY A 1 18.27 -26.40 20.02
CA GLY A 1 18.41 -25.35 21.04
C GLY A 1 18.46 -23.91 20.45
N ARG A 2 19.16 -23.70 19.32
CA ARG A 2 19.30 -22.36 18.70
C ARG A 2 18.00 -21.79 18.10
N THR A 3 17.14 -22.63 17.55
CA THR A 3 15.92 -22.16 16.87
C THR A 3 14.83 -21.67 17.83
N LYS A 4 14.80 -22.17 19.06
CA LYS A 4 13.87 -21.69 20.11
C LYS A 4 14.27 -20.32 20.66
N PHE A 5 15.57 -20.07 20.75
CA PHE A 5 16.13 -18.80 21.23
C PHE A 5 15.84 -17.64 20.26
N ILE A 6 15.95 -17.86 18.94
CA ILE A 6 15.72 -16.85 17.91
C ILE A 6 14.23 -16.42 17.89
N ARG A 7 13.30 -17.36 18.07
CA ARG A 7 11.86 -17.04 18.12
C ARG A 7 11.47 -16.23 19.37
N ALA A 8 12.06 -16.52 20.50
CA ALA A 8 11.82 -15.78 21.74
C ALA A 8 12.34 -14.33 21.66
N ARG A 9 13.46 -14.10 21.00
CA ARG A 9 14.04 -12.76 20.77
C ARG A 9 13.16 -11.87 19.91
N HIS A 10 12.64 -12.40 18.80
CA HIS A 10 11.71 -11.66 17.92
C HIS A 10 10.39 -11.35 18.62
N LEU A 11 9.90 -12.25 19.44
CA LEU A 11 8.67 -12.05 20.19
C LEU A 11 8.83 -10.96 21.27
N ALA A 12 9.93 -10.95 21.99
CA ALA A 12 10.22 -9.93 23.01
C ALA A 12 10.40 -8.54 22.39
N ALA A 13 11.07 -8.43 21.26
CA ALA A 13 11.27 -7.16 20.54
C ALA A 13 9.94 -6.61 19.97
N VAL A 14 9.10 -7.46 19.41
CA VAL A 14 7.79 -7.07 18.86
C VAL A 14 6.84 -6.65 19.97
N LEU A 15 6.80 -7.36 21.10
CA LEU A 15 5.99 -7.00 22.26
C LEU A 15 6.46 -5.70 22.93
N ALA A 16 7.76 -5.48 23.01
CA ALA A 16 8.32 -4.25 23.59
C ALA A 16 8.00 -3.02 22.74
N ALA A 17 8.04 -3.13 21.41
CA ALA A 17 7.70 -2.05 20.49
C ALA A 17 6.21 -1.67 20.59
N ALA A 18 5.32 -2.64 20.77
CA ALA A 18 3.86 -2.40 20.88
C ALA A 18 3.44 -1.74 22.18
N LEU A 19 4.22 -1.91 23.23
CA LEU A 19 3.98 -1.31 24.55
C LEU A 19 4.64 0.07 24.73
N GLY A 20 5.28 0.61 23.68
CA GLY A 20 6.06 1.84 23.78
C GLY A 20 7.34 1.66 24.61
N ILE A 21 7.71 0.43 24.91
CA ILE A 21 8.94 0.08 25.60
C ILE A 21 9.99 -0.12 24.51
N CYS A 22 10.77 0.91 24.24
CA CYS A 22 11.94 0.79 23.38
C CYS A 22 12.97 -0.09 24.12
N VAL A 23 13.05 -1.38 23.75
CA VAL A 23 14.15 -2.23 24.16
C VAL A 23 15.23 -2.09 23.07
N PRO A 24 16.30 -1.33 23.27
CA PRO A 24 17.40 -1.26 22.30
C PRO A 24 17.97 -2.67 22.09
N GLU A 25 18.34 -3.02 20.87
CA GLU A 25 19.03 -4.30 20.60
C GLU A 25 20.24 -4.53 21.51
N THR A 26 20.89 -3.44 21.92
CA THR A 26 21.99 -3.42 22.91
C THR A 26 21.55 -3.92 24.29
N THR A 27 20.28 -3.77 24.69
CA THR A 27 19.80 -4.22 26.02
C THR A 27 19.52 -5.72 26.03
N LEU A 28 19.07 -6.28 24.89
CA LEU A 28 18.94 -7.74 24.74
C LEU A 28 20.34 -8.43 24.75
N GLN A 29 21.32 -7.78 24.14
CA GLN A 29 22.71 -8.25 24.15
C GLN A 29 23.38 -8.07 25.52
N ALA A 30 23.04 -6.99 26.24
CA ALA A 30 23.50 -6.77 27.62
C ALA A 30 22.90 -7.78 28.62
N ALA A 31 21.62 -8.19 28.39
CA ALA A 31 20.98 -9.23 29.18
C ALA A 31 21.65 -10.62 28.98
N GLU A 32 22.18 -10.91 27.80
CA GLU A 32 22.95 -12.14 27.53
C GLU A 32 24.34 -12.12 28.19
N THR A 33 24.95 -10.94 28.26
CA THR A 33 26.27 -10.79 28.91
C THR A 33 26.14 -10.74 30.42
N GLN A 34 24.99 -10.32 30.94
CA GLN A 34 24.70 -10.30 32.39
C GLN A 34 24.33 -11.66 32.98
N THR A 35 24.18 -12.71 32.20
CA THR A 35 23.98 -14.09 32.71
C THR A 35 25.17 -14.60 33.56
N SER A 36 26.29 -13.89 33.61
CA SER A 36 27.46 -14.24 34.41
C SER A 36 27.65 -13.38 35.64
N VAL A 37 26.86 -12.33 35.86
CA VAL A 37 26.97 -11.54 37.09
C VAL A 37 26.06 -12.14 38.15
N GLN A 38 26.56 -13.15 38.85
CA GLN A 38 26.02 -13.57 40.13
C GLN A 38 26.21 -12.42 41.13
N ILE A 39 25.15 -11.64 41.36
CA ILE A 39 25.13 -10.74 42.52
C ILE A 39 24.96 -11.63 43.75
N GLN A 40 26.05 -12.11 44.31
CA GLN A 40 26.04 -12.84 45.56
C GLN A 40 25.96 -11.83 46.70
N MET A 41 24.76 -11.56 47.16
CA MET A 41 24.58 -11.00 48.50
C MET A 41 24.36 -12.13 49.49
N PRO A 42 24.98 -12.08 50.67
CA PRO A 42 24.74 -13.08 51.72
C PRO A 42 23.24 -13.14 52.05
N GLY A 43 22.64 -14.33 51.91
CA GLY A 43 21.28 -14.57 52.36
C GLY A 43 20.20 -14.52 51.30
N PHE A 44 20.47 -14.24 49.99
CA PHE A 44 19.49 -14.39 48.94
C PHE A 44 20.01 -15.09 47.71
N VAL A 45 19.10 -15.76 47.00
CA VAL A 45 19.34 -16.46 45.73
C VAL A 45 18.46 -15.81 44.68
N VAL A 46 19.04 -15.52 43.50
CA VAL A 46 18.31 -15.05 42.34
C VAL A 46 18.07 -16.21 41.40
N GLU A 47 16.81 -16.54 41.17
CA GLU A 47 16.37 -17.44 40.10
C GLU A 47 16.17 -16.64 38.84
N GLN A 48 17.00 -16.85 37.83
CA GLN A 48 16.81 -16.22 36.52
C GLN A 48 15.86 -17.02 35.67
N PHE A 49 14.99 -16.30 34.93
CA PHE A 49 14.09 -16.95 33.95
C PHE A 49 14.83 -17.17 32.63
N SER A 50 14.68 -18.35 32.05
CA SER A 50 15.20 -18.66 30.70
C SER A 50 14.62 -17.80 29.60
N VAL A 51 13.41 -17.27 29.83
CA VAL A 51 12.69 -16.34 28.96
C VAL A 51 12.05 -15.27 29.84
N PRO A 52 12.18 -13.99 29.51
CA PRO A 52 11.56 -12.94 30.30
C PRO A 52 10.04 -13.12 30.31
N ARG A 53 9.42 -12.84 31.45
CA ARG A 53 7.99 -12.98 31.67
C ARG A 53 7.33 -11.61 31.77
N LEU A 54 6.22 -11.43 31.09
CA LEU A 54 5.45 -10.21 31.22
C LEU A 54 4.75 -10.19 32.58
N MET A 55 4.81 -9.04 33.27
CA MET A 55 4.24 -8.85 34.58
C MET A 55 3.37 -7.60 34.62
N ASN A 56 2.23 -7.70 35.31
CA ASN A 56 1.34 -6.57 35.59
C ASN A 56 1.79 -5.92 36.90
N VAL A 57 1.96 -4.60 36.87
CA VAL A 57 2.17 -3.81 38.09
C VAL A 57 0.82 -3.58 38.75
N THR A 58 0.66 -4.07 39.98
CA THR A 58 -0.61 -4.00 40.74
C THR A 58 -0.64 -2.84 41.72
N LYS A 59 0.52 -2.32 42.11
CA LYS A 59 0.67 -1.18 43.03
C LYS A 59 1.83 -0.29 42.60
N ASN A 60 1.71 0.99 42.86
CA ASN A 60 2.85 1.89 42.70
C ASN A 60 4.01 1.42 43.59
N ALA A 61 5.18 1.31 43.01
CA ALA A 61 6.34 0.82 43.74
C ALA A 61 7.65 1.43 43.21
N VAL A 62 8.69 1.26 43.99
CA VAL A 62 10.05 1.68 43.63
C VAL A 62 10.85 0.47 43.16
N VAL A 63 11.51 0.63 42.02
CA VAL A 63 12.55 -0.32 41.54
C VAL A 63 13.87 0.10 42.12
N ARG A 64 14.57 -0.84 42.73
CA ARG A 64 15.80 -0.59 43.48
C ARG A 64 16.99 -1.30 42.86
N THR A 65 18.18 -0.82 43.17
CA THR A 65 19.48 -1.40 42.70
C THR A 65 19.75 -2.79 43.26
N LEU A 66 19.27 -3.08 44.46
CA LEU A 66 19.40 -4.36 45.16
C LEU A 66 18.03 -4.77 45.74
N PRO A 67 17.84 -6.07 46.06
CA PRO A 67 16.62 -6.57 46.70
C PRO A 67 16.58 -6.21 48.18
N ASP A 68 16.63 -4.94 48.48
CA ASP A 68 16.68 -4.35 49.84
C ASP A 68 15.87 -3.05 49.84
N ASN A 69 15.02 -2.84 50.86
CA ASN A 69 14.25 -1.64 51.03
C ASN A 69 15.06 -0.36 51.20
N ASN A 70 16.29 -0.47 51.62
CA ASN A 70 17.23 0.64 51.82
C ASN A 70 18.11 0.88 50.59
N ALA A 71 18.10 0.01 49.60
CA ALA A 71 18.89 0.17 48.39
C ALA A 71 18.46 1.42 47.59
N ALA A 72 19.37 1.95 46.80
CA ALA A 72 19.09 3.13 45.96
C ALA A 72 17.94 2.92 45.01
N LYS A 73 17.13 3.96 44.82
CA LYS A 73 16.06 3.99 43.85
C LYS A 73 16.63 4.11 42.45
N LEU A 74 16.19 3.24 41.50
CA LEU A 74 16.49 3.32 40.10
C LEU A 74 15.33 3.94 39.32
N ALA A 75 14.11 3.46 39.55
CA ALA A 75 12.91 3.86 38.84
C ALA A 75 11.68 3.76 39.72
N SER A 76 10.53 4.23 39.22
CA SER A 76 9.22 3.95 39.78
C SER A 76 8.37 3.21 38.78
N VAL A 77 7.53 2.32 39.28
CA VAL A 77 6.49 1.65 38.48
C VAL A 77 5.12 2.04 39.00
N THR A 78 4.17 2.18 38.09
CA THR A 78 2.81 2.63 38.38
C THR A 78 1.81 1.49 38.16
N ALA A 79 0.86 1.35 39.06
CA ALA A 79 -0.20 0.37 38.93
C ALA A 79 -0.93 0.50 37.57
N GLY A 80 -1.22 -0.63 36.94
CA GLY A 80 -1.82 -0.69 35.61
C GLY A 80 -0.81 -0.78 34.46
N ASN A 81 0.48 -0.53 34.69
CA ASN A 81 1.52 -0.70 33.70
C ASN A 81 2.03 -2.16 33.69
N THR A 82 2.82 -2.48 32.67
CA THR A 82 3.50 -3.77 32.56
C THR A 82 5.02 -3.60 32.62
N VAL A 83 5.70 -4.63 33.07
CA VAL A 83 7.18 -4.71 33.10
C VAL A 83 7.63 -6.10 32.68
N TRP A 84 8.88 -6.23 32.27
CA TRP A 84 9.48 -7.52 31.99
C TRP A 84 10.18 -8.06 33.24
N GLY A 85 9.74 -9.26 33.67
CA GLY A 85 10.40 -10.00 34.75
C GLY A 85 11.49 -10.91 34.20
N TRP A 86 12.71 -10.75 34.69
CA TRP A 86 13.88 -11.53 34.32
C TRP A 86 14.28 -12.57 35.38
N GLY A 87 13.71 -12.48 36.55
CA GLY A 87 13.99 -13.40 37.64
C GLY A 87 13.24 -13.06 38.92
N GLN A 88 13.46 -13.87 39.94
CA GLN A 88 12.92 -13.68 41.28
C GLN A 88 13.94 -14.06 42.34
N THR A 89 13.79 -13.48 43.51
CA THR A 89 14.63 -13.83 44.67
C THR A 89 13.85 -14.67 45.67
N ASN A 90 14.54 -15.41 46.53
CA ASN A 90 13.93 -16.10 47.65
C ASN A 90 13.51 -15.17 48.81
N THR A 91 13.79 -13.87 48.68
CA THR A 91 13.55 -12.86 49.72
C THR A 91 12.38 -11.91 49.38
N GLY A 92 11.57 -12.26 48.37
CA GLY A 92 10.35 -11.53 48.05
C GLY A 92 10.52 -10.39 47.07
N TRP A 93 11.43 -10.52 46.09
CA TRP A 93 11.67 -9.55 45.04
C TRP A 93 11.62 -10.17 43.65
N TYR A 94 11.11 -9.41 42.69
CA TYR A 94 11.26 -9.69 41.28
C TYR A 94 12.40 -8.85 40.69
N PHE A 95 13.18 -9.46 39.81
CA PHE A 95 14.15 -8.79 38.98
C PHE A 95 13.50 -8.36 37.71
N VAL A 96 13.34 -7.05 37.48
CA VAL A 96 12.49 -6.48 36.42
C VAL A 96 13.20 -5.45 35.59
N GLN A 97 12.81 -5.30 34.35
CA GLN A 97 13.25 -4.25 33.46
C GLN A 97 12.15 -3.18 33.32
N VAL A 98 12.54 -1.92 33.52
CA VAL A 98 11.72 -0.73 33.33
C VAL A 98 12.45 0.25 32.42
N GLY A 99 11.99 0.38 31.18
CA GLY A 99 12.73 1.11 30.14
C GLY A 99 14.09 0.46 29.90
N SER A 100 15.16 1.23 30.03
CA SER A 100 16.55 0.75 29.90
C SER A 100 17.16 0.29 31.23
N GLN A 101 16.44 0.39 32.34
CA GLN A 101 16.94 0.09 33.68
C GLN A 101 16.45 -1.27 34.16
N ILE A 102 17.33 -2.01 34.83
CA ILE A 102 17.05 -3.31 35.40
C ILE A 102 17.32 -3.25 36.90
N GLY A 103 16.34 -3.69 37.70
CA GLY A 103 16.45 -3.66 39.15
C GLY A 103 15.40 -4.53 39.83
N TYR A 104 15.20 -4.31 41.09
CA TYR A 104 14.37 -5.16 41.94
C TYR A 104 13.12 -4.43 42.43
N VAL A 105 11.98 -5.12 42.35
CA VAL A 105 10.65 -4.66 42.85
C VAL A 105 10.10 -5.71 43.79
N ARG A 106 9.35 -5.28 44.80
CA ARG A 106 8.71 -6.17 45.78
C ARG A 106 7.62 -7.05 45.12
N TYR A 107 7.46 -8.28 45.60
CA TYR A 107 6.43 -9.23 45.08
C TYR A 107 5.03 -8.67 45.09
N GLU A 108 4.66 -7.92 46.13
CA GLU A 108 3.34 -7.37 46.28
C GLU A 108 3.01 -6.29 45.24
N ALA A 109 3.99 -5.82 44.48
CA ALA A 109 3.79 -4.76 43.49
C ALA A 109 3.57 -5.26 42.07
N ALA A 110 3.81 -6.56 41.80
CA ALA A 110 3.66 -7.11 40.48
C ALA A 110 3.19 -8.56 40.50
N THR A 111 2.47 -8.96 39.45
CA THR A 111 2.01 -10.33 39.22
C THR A 111 2.31 -10.77 37.80
N TYR A 112 2.47 -12.05 37.55
CA TYR A 112 2.60 -12.56 36.18
C TYR A 112 1.35 -12.28 35.37
N ALA A 113 1.55 -11.87 34.12
CA ALA A 113 0.44 -11.73 33.16
C ALA A 113 -0.15 -13.12 32.87
N THR A 114 -1.47 -13.19 32.72
CA THR A 114 -2.17 -14.39 32.29
C THR A 114 -1.90 -14.70 30.81
N GLN A 115 -2.11 -15.95 30.40
CA GLN A 115 -1.98 -16.32 28.99
C GLN A 115 -2.92 -15.51 28.08
N ASP A 116 -4.13 -15.20 28.54
CA ASP A 116 -5.08 -14.38 27.78
C ASP A 116 -4.58 -12.94 27.62
N GLN A 117 -3.99 -12.37 28.67
CA GLN A 117 -3.37 -11.04 28.59
C GLN A 117 -2.17 -11.01 27.63
N ILE A 118 -1.33 -12.05 27.67
CA ILE A 118 -0.20 -12.18 26.74
C ILE A 118 -0.70 -12.31 25.30
N ALA A 119 -1.72 -13.14 25.06
CA ALA A 119 -2.31 -13.30 23.74
C ALA A 119 -2.95 -12.01 23.21
N ALA A 120 -3.63 -11.24 24.08
CA ALA A 120 -4.22 -9.95 23.70
C ALA A 120 -3.12 -8.92 23.30
N ILE A 121 -2.04 -8.85 24.06
CA ILE A 121 -0.91 -7.96 23.75
C ILE A 121 -0.21 -8.38 22.46
N GLN A 122 -0.05 -9.69 22.23
CA GLN A 122 0.51 -10.20 20.98
C GLN A 122 -0.35 -9.86 19.78
N ALA A 123 -1.67 -9.97 19.91
CA ALA A 123 -2.62 -9.62 18.85
C ALA A 123 -2.56 -8.11 18.53
N GLN A 124 -2.50 -7.25 19.56
CA GLN A 124 -2.35 -5.81 19.37
C GLN A 124 -1.02 -5.47 18.69
N ALA A 125 0.07 -6.12 19.10
CA ALA A 125 1.38 -5.93 18.49
C ALA A 125 1.40 -6.34 17.02
N ALA A 126 0.77 -7.47 16.68
CA ALA A 126 0.66 -7.93 15.30
C ALA A 126 -0.15 -6.94 14.44
N THR A 127 -1.27 -6.44 14.97
CA THR A 127 -2.08 -5.41 14.29
C THR A 127 -1.30 -4.13 14.07
N ALA A 128 -0.59 -3.63 15.09
CA ALA A 128 0.25 -2.44 14.98
C ALA A 128 1.38 -2.62 13.95
N ALA A 129 2.01 -3.79 13.93
CA ALA A 129 3.05 -4.11 12.95
C ALA A 129 2.50 -4.14 11.51
N GLN A 130 1.32 -4.70 11.31
CA GLN A 130 0.65 -4.69 10.00
C GLN A 130 0.31 -3.27 9.55
N GLN A 131 -0.21 -2.44 10.46
CA GLN A 131 -0.51 -1.04 10.16
C GLN A 131 0.75 -0.24 9.82
N ALA A 132 1.82 -0.44 10.56
CA ALA A 132 3.11 0.21 10.30
C ALA A 132 3.69 -0.22 8.94
N ALA A 133 3.63 -1.50 8.61
CA ALA A 133 4.07 -2.02 7.31
C ALA A 133 3.24 -1.44 6.16
N ALA A 134 1.91 -1.35 6.33
CA ALA A 134 1.04 -0.73 5.34
C ALA A 134 1.34 0.77 5.15
N ALA A 135 1.58 1.51 6.24
CA ALA A 135 1.95 2.92 6.17
C ALA A 135 3.31 3.13 5.47
N GLN A 136 4.28 2.28 5.74
CA GLN A 136 5.59 2.32 5.05
C GLN A 136 5.44 2.02 3.55
N ALA A 137 4.63 1.04 3.17
CA ALA A 137 4.36 0.72 1.78
C ALA A 137 3.69 1.89 1.05
N GLN A 138 2.71 2.54 1.67
CA GLN A 138 2.06 3.73 1.12
C GLN A 138 3.04 4.89 0.96
N ALA A 139 3.88 5.15 1.95
CA ALA A 139 4.90 6.21 1.88
C ALA A 139 5.91 5.95 0.76
N ALA A 140 6.36 4.71 0.60
CA ALA A 140 7.25 4.31 -0.49
C ALA A 140 6.59 4.51 -1.86
N GLN A 141 5.33 4.13 -2.01
CA GLN A 141 4.58 4.35 -3.25
C GLN A 141 4.41 5.85 -3.55
N GLN A 142 4.07 6.66 -2.57
CA GLN A 142 3.97 8.11 -2.72
C GLN A 142 5.30 8.74 -3.14
N ALA A 143 6.41 8.29 -2.56
CA ALA A 143 7.75 8.74 -2.93
C ALA A 143 8.10 8.39 -4.39
N GLN A 144 7.72 7.19 -4.84
CA GLN A 144 7.91 6.78 -6.23
C GLN A 144 7.07 7.63 -7.20
N ILE A 145 5.81 7.89 -6.85
CA ILE A 145 4.92 8.76 -7.64
C ILE A 145 5.50 10.17 -7.72
N ALA A 146 5.95 10.74 -6.60
CA ALA A 146 6.55 12.07 -6.58
C ALA A 146 7.82 12.15 -7.43
N ALA A 147 8.69 11.14 -7.37
CA ALA A 147 9.90 11.07 -8.19
C ALA A 147 9.58 10.98 -9.68
N ALA A 148 8.61 10.13 -10.06
CA ALA A 148 8.18 10.00 -11.45
C ALA A 148 7.49 11.29 -11.96
N ALA A 149 6.69 11.95 -11.11
CA ALA A 149 6.03 13.21 -11.43
C ALA A 149 7.02 14.35 -11.66
N ALA A 150 8.14 14.36 -10.95
CA ALA A 150 9.21 15.36 -11.13
C ALA A 150 9.89 15.27 -12.51
N ASN A 151 9.80 14.11 -13.17
CA ASN A 151 10.35 13.92 -14.51
C ASN A 151 9.39 14.45 -15.59
N GLN A 152 9.24 15.75 -15.67
CA GLN A 152 8.35 16.43 -16.63
C GLN A 152 8.93 16.36 -18.05
N PRO A 153 8.09 16.19 -19.08
CA PRO A 153 8.54 16.33 -20.46
C PRO A 153 8.91 17.79 -20.76
N THR A 154 9.91 18.02 -21.62
CA THR A 154 10.31 19.36 -22.07
C THR A 154 9.17 20.07 -22.80
N VAL A 155 8.41 19.31 -23.61
CA VAL A 155 7.21 19.80 -24.30
C VAL A 155 6.07 18.78 -24.05
N ALA A 156 5.02 19.25 -23.39
CA ALA A 156 3.83 18.45 -23.13
C ALA A 156 2.84 18.57 -24.30
N ALA A 157 2.26 17.43 -24.71
CA ALA A 157 1.13 17.43 -25.63
C ALA A 157 -0.13 17.94 -24.92
N GLY A 158 -0.94 18.76 -25.59
CA GLY A 158 -2.18 19.30 -25.03
C GLY A 158 -3.25 18.25 -24.86
N ILE A 159 -3.38 17.32 -25.82
CA ILE A 159 -4.32 16.19 -25.80
C ILE A 159 -3.58 14.93 -26.19
N VAL A 160 -3.78 13.85 -25.41
CA VAL A 160 -3.18 12.54 -25.65
C VAL A 160 -4.27 11.48 -25.63
N PHE A 161 -4.33 10.66 -26.66
CA PHE A 161 -5.18 9.49 -26.72
C PHE A 161 -4.32 8.23 -26.66
N ILE A 162 -4.66 7.33 -25.76
CA ILE A 162 -3.99 6.02 -25.60
C ILE A 162 -5.03 4.94 -25.89
N GLY A 163 -4.71 4.02 -26.79
CA GLY A 163 -5.69 3.00 -27.18
C GLY A 163 -5.13 1.82 -27.97
N ASP A 164 -6.06 0.99 -28.41
CA ASP A 164 -5.84 -0.18 -29.25
C ASP A 164 -6.21 0.11 -30.73
N SER A 165 -6.55 -0.92 -31.49
CA SER A 165 -6.93 -0.78 -32.90
C SER A 165 -8.11 0.19 -33.13
N ARG A 166 -9.02 0.30 -32.16
CA ARG A 166 -10.15 1.25 -32.27
C ARG A 166 -9.67 2.70 -32.21
N MET A 167 -8.63 3.00 -31.43
CA MET A 167 -8.03 4.33 -31.41
C MET A 167 -7.22 4.61 -32.67
N VAL A 168 -6.54 3.59 -33.22
CA VAL A 168 -5.87 3.69 -34.53
C VAL A 168 -6.88 4.03 -35.63
N THR A 169 -8.00 3.31 -35.70
CA THR A 169 -9.04 3.58 -36.72
C THR A 169 -9.72 4.93 -36.52
N LEU A 170 -9.92 5.37 -35.28
CA LEU A 170 -10.43 6.71 -34.98
C LEU A 170 -9.46 7.79 -35.51
N LYS A 171 -8.18 7.69 -35.19
CA LYS A 171 -7.18 8.62 -35.72
C LYS A 171 -7.17 8.68 -37.23
N ASP A 172 -7.16 7.51 -37.91
CA ASP A 172 -7.15 7.43 -39.36
C ASP A 172 -8.41 8.05 -39.97
N ALA A 173 -9.57 7.82 -39.39
CA ALA A 173 -10.82 8.44 -39.83
C ALA A 173 -10.81 9.96 -39.69
N VAL A 174 -10.30 10.46 -38.57
CA VAL A 174 -10.17 11.91 -38.31
C VAL A 174 -9.23 12.55 -39.31
N GLU A 175 -8.06 11.94 -39.55
CA GLU A 175 -7.10 12.47 -40.53
C GLU A 175 -7.62 12.47 -41.95
N ARG A 176 -8.34 11.40 -42.37
CA ARG A 176 -8.94 11.36 -43.70
C ARG A 176 -10.02 12.41 -43.93
N ASN A 177 -10.83 12.69 -42.91
CA ASN A 177 -12.00 13.55 -43.04
C ASN A 177 -11.76 14.99 -42.60
N LEU A 178 -10.85 15.22 -41.64
CA LEU A 178 -10.59 16.54 -41.07
C LEU A 178 -9.16 17.05 -41.30
N GLY A 179 -8.30 16.24 -41.88
CA GLY A 179 -6.91 16.59 -42.22
C GLY A 179 -5.90 16.36 -41.11
N SER A 180 -6.29 16.54 -39.83
CA SER A 180 -5.42 16.29 -38.70
C SER A 180 -6.20 15.93 -37.44
N CYS A 181 -5.61 15.16 -36.55
CA CYS A 181 -6.13 14.84 -35.23
C CYS A 181 -5.57 15.84 -34.20
N ALA A 182 -6.44 16.40 -33.36
CA ALA A 182 -6.03 17.32 -32.31
C ALA A 182 -5.22 16.67 -31.19
N ALA A 183 -5.30 15.34 -31.07
CA ALA A 183 -4.60 14.57 -30.07
C ALA A 183 -3.29 13.95 -30.64
N ALA A 184 -2.26 13.90 -29.80
CA ALA A 184 -1.17 12.94 -30.00
C ALA A 184 -1.71 11.53 -29.64
N VAL A 185 -1.60 10.61 -30.57
CA VAL A 185 -2.17 9.27 -30.40
C VAL A 185 -1.09 8.24 -30.17
N VAL A 186 -1.17 7.55 -29.03
CA VAL A 186 -0.34 6.41 -28.66
C VAL A 186 -1.22 5.17 -28.72
N ALA A 187 -1.20 4.47 -29.83
CA ALA A 187 -2.09 3.34 -30.08
C ALA A 187 -1.43 2.28 -30.97
N LYS A 188 -1.90 1.05 -30.85
CA LYS A 188 -1.42 -0.07 -31.65
C LYS A 188 -2.55 -1.05 -31.95
N ASN A 189 -2.60 -1.52 -33.19
CA ASN A 189 -3.52 -2.57 -33.61
C ASN A 189 -3.34 -3.85 -32.80
N GLY A 190 -4.43 -4.41 -32.28
CA GLY A 190 -4.44 -5.65 -31.52
C GLY A 190 -3.76 -5.56 -30.14
N SER A 191 -3.46 -4.37 -29.68
CA SER A 191 -2.76 -4.21 -28.40
C SER A 191 -3.63 -4.62 -27.20
N ARG A 192 -2.95 -5.15 -26.19
CA ARG A 192 -3.47 -5.63 -24.94
C ARG A 192 -2.79 -4.93 -23.77
N HIS A 193 -3.14 -5.29 -22.55
CA HIS A 193 -2.54 -4.76 -21.33
C HIS A 193 -1.00 -4.83 -21.35
N GLU A 194 -0.41 -5.94 -21.80
CA GLU A 194 1.04 -6.10 -21.88
C GLU A 194 1.70 -4.99 -22.73
N TRP A 195 1.14 -4.68 -23.89
CA TRP A 195 1.63 -3.57 -24.70
C TRP A 195 1.46 -2.22 -23.98
N LEU A 196 0.32 -1.99 -23.33
CA LEU A 196 0.10 -0.76 -22.57
C LEU A 196 1.15 -0.58 -21.49
N HIS A 197 1.44 -1.64 -20.72
CA HIS A 197 2.43 -1.64 -19.65
C HIS A 197 3.85 -1.42 -20.19
N ASP A 198 4.26 -2.19 -21.19
CA ASP A 198 5.65 -2.26 -21.65
C ASP A 198 6.01 -1.15 -22.64
N THR A 199 5.04 -0.63 -23.39
CA THR A 199 5.28 0.27 -24.52
C THR A 199 4.39 1.50 -24.51
N GLY A 200 3.08 1.35 -24.40
CA GLY A 200 2.13 2.45 -24.56
C GLY A 200 2.30 3.51 -23.49
N ILE A 201 2.33 3.12 -22.24
CA ILE A 201 2.57 4.04 -21.12
C ILE A 201 3.95 4.69 -21.20
N PRO A 202 5.05 3.97 -21.39
CA PRO A 202 6.37 4.60 -21.56
C PRO A 202 6.44 5.63 -22.70
N GLN A 203 5.74 5.39 -23.81
CA GLN A 203 5.65 6.38 -24.90
C GLN A 203 4.82 7.60 -24.48
N ALA A 204 3.66 7.38 -23.89
CA ALA A 204 2.79 8.45 -23.41
C ALA A 204 3.44 9.30 -22.32
N ASP A 205 4.18 8.67 -21.41
CA ASP A 205 4.88 9.35 -20.31
C ASP A 205 5.85 10.45 -20.79
N LYS A 206 6.43 10.28 -21.96
CA LYS A 206 7.36 11.24 -22.56
C LYS A 206 6.69 12.53 -23.05
N ILE A 207 5.36 12.53 -23.19
CA ILE A 207 4.60 13.65 -23.76
C ILE A 207 3.50 14.18 -22.85
N ILE A 208 3.24 13.52 -21.70
CA ILE A 208 2.23 13.95 -20.74
C ILE A 208 2.85 14.80 -19.65
N GLY A 209 2.39 16.02 -19.52
CA GLY A 209 2.85 16.98 -18.52
C GLY A 209 1.76 17.96 -18.12
N LYS A 210 2.16 19.08 -17.54
CA LYS A 210 1.24 20.14 -17.09
C LYS A 210 0.30 20.57 -18.21
N GLY A 211 -1.01 20.53 -17.96
CA GLY A 211 -2.03 20.95 -18.91
C GLY A 211 -2.44 19.88 -19.92
N SER A 212 -1.78 18.72 -19.96
CA SER A 212 -2.22 17.60 -20.83
C SER A 212 -3.59 17.08 -20.39
N ARG A 213 -4.42 16.75 -21.36
CA ARG A 213 -5.69 16.03 -21.17
C ARG A 213 -5.57 14.68 -21.86
N VAL A 214 -5.66 13.62 -21.08
CA VAL A 214 -5.34 12.24 -21.51
C VAL A 214 -6.60 11.40 -21.50
N ILE A 215 -6.93 10.77 -22.61
CA ILE A 215 -8.00 9.77 -22.70
C ILE A 215 -7.36 8.41 -22.96
N ILE A 216 -7.67 7.45 -22.09
CA ILE A 216 -7.31 6.04 -22.26
C ILE A 216 -8.58 5.28 -22.65
N ASN A 217 -8.53 4.55 -23.76
CA ASN A 217 -9.59 3.65 -24.19
C ASN A 217 -8.98 2.34 -24.65
N MET A 218 -8.93 1.37 -23.73
CA MET A 218 -8.36 0.04 -23.95
C MET A 218 -9.14 -1.03 -23.21
N GLY A 219 -8.94 -2.28 -23.57
CA GLY A 219 -9.46 -3.45 -22.87
C GLY A 219 -10.27 -4.40 -23.75
N VAL A 220 -10.68 -4.01 -24.96
CA VAL A 220 -11.50 -4.86 -25.82
C VAL A 220 -10.81 -6.17 -26.22
N ASN A 221 -9.48 -6.17 -26.31
CA ASN A 221 -8.70 -7.34 -26.71
C ASN A 221 -8.38 -8.31 -25.56
N ASP A 222 -8.65 -7.93 -24.31
CA ASP A 222 -8.37 -8.72 -23.10
C ASP A 222 -9.38 -8.40 -21.99
N LEU A 223 -10.64 -8.63 -22.27
CA LEU A 223 -11.79 -8.31 -21.43
C LEU A 223 -11.80 -9.01 -20.05
N SER A 224 -10.87 -9.94 -19.80
CA SER A 224 -10.71 -10.59 -18.53
C SER A 224 -9.67 -9.91 -17.60
N ASP A 225 -8.95 -8.91 -18.09
CA ASP A 225 -7.78 -8.33 -17.43
C ASP A 225 -8.04 -6.94 -16.79
N ALA A 226 -9.27 -6.63 -16.43
CA ALA A 226 -9.62 -5.33 -15.83
C ALA A 226 -8.75 -4.94 -14.63
N ASP A 227 -8.37 -5.90 -13.79
CA ASP A 227 -7.53 -5.66 -12.61
C ASP A 227 -6.11 -5.21 -12.99
N LYS A 228 -5.55 -5.77 -14.05
CA LYS A 228 -4.24 -5.37 -14.57
C LYS A 228 -4.25 -3.95 -15.10
N TYR A 229 -5.31 -3.60 -15.85
CA TYR A 229 -5.51 -2.22 -16.31
C TYR A 229 -5.65 -1.25 -15.13
N ALA A 230 -6.49 -1.57 -14.15
CA ALA A 230 -6.70 -0.71 -12.98
C ALA A 230 -5.38 -0.40 -12.25
N LYS A 231 -4.55 -1.42 -12.05
CA LYS A 231 -3.25 -1.27 -11.38
C LYS A 231 -2.35 -0.25 -12.09
N ASP A 232 -2.17 -0.39 -13.39
CA ASP A 232 -1.27 0.46 -14.15
C ASP A 232 -1.83 1.86 -14.35
N VAL A 233 -3.10 1.98 -14.74
CA VAL A 233 -3.70 3.30 -14.99
C VAL A 233 -3.84 4.11 -13.71
N ASN A 234 -4.11 3.48 -12.57
CA ASN A 234 -4.13 4.17 -11.29
C ASN A 234 -2.76 4.76 -10.92
N TYR A 235 -1.70 3.98 -11.06
CA TYR A 235 -0.35 4.46 -10.77
C TYR A 235 0.03 5.63 -11.67
N TRP A 236 -0.11 5.47 -12.98
CA TRP A 236 0.31 6.50 -13.94
C TRP A 236 -0.61 7.72 -13.92
N ALA A 237 -1.90 7.55 -13.67
CA ALA A 237 -2.79 8.68 -13.47
C ALA A 237 -2.40 9.49 -12.23
N ALA A 238 -1.96 8.86 -11.15
CA ALA A 238 -1.44 9.57 -9.99
C ALA A 238 -0.17 10.36 -10.34
N VAL A 239 0.77 9.77 -11.10
CA VAL A 239 1.98 10.44 -11.59
C VAL A 239 1.63 11.64 -12.48
N TRP A 240 0.81 11.42 -13.51
CA TRP A 240 0.47 12.46 -14.48
C TRP A 240 -0.39 13.58 -13.88
N SER A 241 -1.31 13.24 -12.97
CA SER A 241 -2.08 14.24 -12.20
C SER A 241 -1.18 15.10 -11.33
N ALA A 242 -0.15 14.52 -10.71
CA ALA A 242 0.84 15.27 -9.94
C ALA A 242 1.69 16.22 -10.81
N ARG A 243 1.84 15.93 -12.11
CA ARG A 243 2.43 16.86 -13.10
C ARG A 243 1.48 17.99 -13.54
N GLY A 244 0.19 17.89 -13.24
CA GLY A 244 -0.84 18.85 -13.65
C GLY A 244 -1.62 18.44 -14.89
N ALA A 245 -1.60 17.15 -15.28
CA ALA A 245 -2.45 16.61 -16.33
C ALA A 245 -3.83 16.20 -15.78
N GLN A 246 -4.83 16.15 -16.66
CA GLN A 246 -6.16 15.59 -16.38
C GLN A 246 -6.30 14.24 -17.09
N ILE A 247 -6.74 13.22 -16.36
CA ILE A 247 -6.80 11.85 -16.86
C ILE A 247 -8.23 11.37 -16.92
N TYR A 248 -8.57 10.80 -18.06
CA TYR A 248 -9.89 10.23 -18.36
C TYR A 248 -9.70 8.78 -18.81
N TYR A 249 -10.60 7.91 -18.39
CA TYR A 249 -10.72 6.57 -18.94
C TYR A 249 -12.08 6.44 -19.62
N ALA A 250 -12.10 6.21 -20.93
CA ALA A 250 -13.31 5.94 -21.67
C ALA A 250 -13.65 4.45 -21.56
N SER A 251 -14.91 4.14 -21.29
CA SER A 251 -15.42 2.78 -21.26
C SER A 251 -15.08 2.03 -22.55
N VAL A 252 -14.85 0.73 -22.48
CA VAL A 252 -14.77 -0.09 -23.68
C VAL A 252 -16.07 0.07 -24.45
N ASN A 253 -15.95 0.48 -25.70
CA ASN A 253 -17.08 0.83 -26.55
C ASN A 253 -17.82 -0.40 -27.08
N PRO A 254 -19.08 -0.27 -27.55
CA PRO A 254 -19.91 -1.39 -27.95
C PRO A 254 -19.25 -2.32 -28.97
N VAL A 255 -19.58 -3.60 -28.87
CA VAL A 255 -19.24 -4.65 -29.86
C VAL A 255 -20.55 -5.33 -30.32
N TRP A 256 -20.50 -5.89 -31.52
CA TRP A 256 -21.57 -6.70 -32.08
C TRP A 256 -21.04 -8.08 -32.45
N ALA A 257 -21.81 -8.88 -33.16
CA ALA A 257 -21.40 -10.17 -33.63
C ALA A 257 -20.02 -10.08 -34.33
N ASN A 258 -19.04 -10.84 -33.85
CA ASN A 258 -17.67 -10.84 -34.36
C ASN A 258 -17.04 -12.22 -34.17
N SER A 259 -15.93 -12.45 -34.86
CA SER A 259 -15.17 -13.70 -34.80
C SER A 259 -14.12 -13.75 -33.68
N TYR A 260 -14.00 -12.69 -32.88
CA TYR A 260 -12.96 -12.54 -31.85
C TYR A 260 -13.40 -13.01 -30.46
N GLY A 261 -14.65 -13.40 -30.29
CA GLY A 261 -15.20 -13.79 -28.97
C GLY A 261 -15.45 -12.61 -28.01
N MET A 262 -15.50 -11.40 -28.52
CA MET A 262 -15.86 -10.21 -27.78
C MET A 262 -17.39 -10.09 -27.71
N THR A 263 -17.95 -9.97 -26.50
CA THR A 263 -19.39 -9.86 -26.27
C THR A 263 -19.73 -8.64 -25.44
N GLU A 264 -20.92 -8.09 -25.62
CA GLU A 264 -21.41 -6.98 -24.80
C GLU A 264 -21.47 -7.32 -23.30
N GLU A 265 -21.78 -8.56 -22.97
CA GLU A 265 -21.74 -9.03 -21.57
C GLU A 265 -20.33 -8.92 -20.98
N ARG A 266 -19.33 -9.38 -21.70
CA ARG A 266 -17.92 -9.27 -21.28
C ARG A 266 -17.45 -7.82 -21.22
N VAL A 267 -17.86 -6.99 -22.17
CA VAL A 267 -17.59 -5.54 -22.18
C VAL A 267 -18.17 -4.89 -20.93
N LYS A 268 -19.43 -5.19 -20.60
CA LYS A 268 -20.07 -4.66 -19.40
C LYS A 268 -19.34 -5.06 -18.12
N LEU A 269 -18.99 -6.33 -17.99
CA LEU A 269 -18.24 -6.84 -16.81
C LEU A 269 -16.88 -6.16 -16.68
N PHE A 270 -16.15 -6.00 -17.79
CA PHE A 270 -14.87 -5.29 -17.79
C PHE A 270 -15.05 -3.83 -17.35
N ASN A 271 -16.00 -3.11 -17.95
CA ASN A 271 -16.26 -1.71 -17.64
C ASN A 271 -16.64 -1.52 -16.15
N ASP A 272 -17.57 -2.33 -15.65
CA ASP A 272 -18.02 -2.25 -14.26
C ASP A 272 -16.86 -2.53 -13.29
N ARG A 273 -16.07 -3.57 -13.56
CA ARG A 273 -14.94 -3.97 -12.71
C ARG A 273 -13.81 -2.95 -12.75
N LEU A 274 -13.47 -2.41 -13.91
CA LEU A 274 -12.46 -1.38 -14.05
C LEU A 274 -12.89 -0.09 -13.34
N LYS A 275 -14.09 0.41 -13.66
CA LYS A 275 -14.63 1.64 -13.08
C LYS A 275 -14.62 1.61 -11.55
N GLY A 276 -14.97 0.48 -10.95
CA GLY A 276 -15.03 0.29 -9.51
C GLY A 276 -13.66 0.35 -8.81
N GLN A 277 -12.57 0.28 -9.54
CA GLN A 277 -11.20 0.25 -9.01
C GLN A 277 -10.40 1.53 -9.29
N LEU A 278 -10.94 2.45 -10.12
CA LEU A 278 -10.20 3.65 -10.51
C LEU A 278 -10.10 4.65 -9.36
N ILE A 279 -8.91 5.27 -9.24
CA ILE A 279 -8.68 6.35 -8.28
C ILE A 279 -9.49 7.60 -8.64
N PRO A 280 -9.79 8.49 -7.68
CA PRO A 280 -10.59 9.71 -7.93
C PRO A 280 -10.01 10.66 -8.97
N GLN A 281 -8.70 10.62 -9.20
CA GLN A 281 -8.02 11.46 -10.22
C GLN A 281 -8.39 11.05 -11.65
N ILE A 282 -8.94 9.85 -11.86
CA ILE A 282 -9.40 9.40 -13.18
C ILE A 282 -10.87 9.70 -13.32
N ILE A 283 -11.21 10.48 -14.34
CA ILE A 283 -12.60 10.78 -14.72
C ILE A 283 -13.07 9.69 -15.68
N TRP A 284 -14.14 8.99 -15.32
CA TRP A 284 -14.74 8.00 -16.19
C TRP A 284 -15.60 8.67 -17.28
N LEU A 285 -15.35 8.31 -18.56
CA LEU A 285 -16.18 8.71 -19.68
C LEU A 285 -17.01 7.51 -20.15
N ASP A 286 -18.32 7.62 -20.07
CA ASP A 286 -19.23 6.55 -20.52
C ASP A 286 -19.50 6.64 -22.02
N SER A 287 -18.44 6.46 -22.80
CA SER A 287 -18.53 6.51 -24.26
C SER A 287 -19.33 5.33 -24.84
N HIS A 288 -19.35 4.20 -24.14
CA HIS A 288 -20.15 3.04 -24.53
C HIS A 288 -21.65 3.41 -24.61
N ASP A 289 -22.21 3.94 -23.53
CA ASP A 289 -23.64 4.30 -23.48
C ASP A 289 -23.97 5.47 -24.40
N TYR A 290 -23.06 6.42 -24.56
CA TYR A 290 -23.21 7.50 -25.53
C TYR A 290 -23.35 6.94 -26.96
N LEU A 291 -22.48 6.02 -27.37
CA LEU A 291 -22.54 5.40 -28.69
C LEU A 291 -23.79 4.53 -28.86
N MET A 292 -24.23 3.82 -27.83
CA MET A 292 -25.47 3.06 -27.87
C MET A 292 -26.69 3.98 -28.10
N GLY A 293 -26.66 5.19 -27.56
CA GLY A 293 -27.70 6.18 -27.69
C GLY A 293 -27.77 6.82 -29.10
N VAL A 294 -26.62 7.12 -29.69
CA VAL A 294 -26.55 7.79 -31.02
C VAL A 294 -26.52 6.81 -32.19
N GLY A 295 -26.21 5.55 -31.93
CA GLY A 295 -26.08 4.52 -32.95
C GLY A 295 -24.66 4.36 -33.47
N VAL A 296 -24.34 3.15 -33.92
CA VAL A 296 -23.00 2.76 -34.37
C VAL A 296 -23.05 2.06 -35.72
N HIS A 297 -22.14 2.43 -36.60
CA HIS A 297 -21.83 1.71 -37.81
C HIS A 297 -20.49 1.00 -37.67
N ALA A 298 -20.49 -0.32 -37.52
CA ALA A 298 -19.29 -1.17 -37.42
C ALA A 298 -19.07 -1.92 -38.73
N SER A 299 -17.78 -2.16 -39.03
CA SER A 299 -17.36 -2.91 -40.22
C SER A 299 -17.33 -4.42 -39.99
N ASP A 300 -16.84 -4.86 -38.82
CA ASP A 300 -16.62 -6.27 -38.47
C ASP A 300 -17.16 -6.64 -37.07
N GLY A 301 -18.04 -5.82 -36.52
CA GLY A 301 -18.61 -5.96 -35.18
C GLY A 301 -17.70 -5.38 -34.05
N VAL A 302 -16.47 -4.95 -34.35
CA VAL A 302 -15.53 -4.36 -33.41
C VAL A 302 -15.03 -2.99 -33.84
N HIS A 303 -14.64 -2.83 -35.10
CA HIS A 303 -14.12 -1.59 -35.67
C HIS A 303 -15.24 -0.76 -36.31
N TYR A 304 -15.21 0.54 -36.02
CA TYR A 304 -16.26 1.47 -36.49
C TYR A 304 -15.90 2.06 -37.84
N LYS A 305 -16.95 2.42 -38.59
CA LYS A 305 -16.83 3.22 -39.82
C LYS A 305 -16.48 4.68 -39.45
N ASP A 306 -16.09 5.45 -40.48
CA ASP A 306 -15.64 6.83 -40.31
C ASP A 306 -16.65 7.72 -39.60
N ASP A 307 -17.95 7.62 -39.97
CA ASP A 307 -19.01 8.43 -39.36
C ASP A 307 -19.11 8.22 -37.83
N THR A 308 -19.05 6.99 -37.38
CA THR A 308 -19.05 6.68 -35.94
C THR A 308 -17.78 7.13 -35.27
N ASN A 309 -16.62 6.92 -35.88
CA ASN A 309 -15.34 7.40 -35.34
C ASN A 309 -15.33 8.94 -35.21
N LEU A 310 -15.89 9.68 -36.13
CA LEU A 310 -15.97 11.14 -36.05
C LEU A 310 -16.91 11.59 -34.91
N VAL A 311 -18.04 10.91 -34.73
CA VAL A 311 -18.96 11.16 -33.60
C VAL A 311 -18.25 10.89 -32.27
N LEU A 312 -17.52 9.78 -32.14
CA LEU A 312 -16.76 9.44 -30.96
C LEU A 312 -15.64 10.45 -30.67
N TYR A 313 -14.93 10.88 -31.71
CA TYR A 313 -13.91 11.91 -31.59
C TYR A 313 -14.48 13.24 -31.06
N GLN A 314 -15.59 13.71 -31.61
CA GLN A 314 -16.27 14.92 -31.12
C GLN A 314 -16.74 14.75 -29.67
N TYR A 315 -17.28 13.59 -29.31
CA TYR A 315 -17.64 13.27 -27.93
C TYR A 315 -16.43 13.40 -26.99
N TYR A 316 -15.31 12.79 -27.35
CA TYR A 316 -14.08 12.89 -26.52
C TYR A 316 -13.64 14.34 -26.36
N LEU A 317 -13.55 15.10 -27.43
CA LEU A 317 -13.13 16.50 -27.34
C LEU A 317 -14.09 17.36 -26.51
N SER A 318 -15.38 17.14 -26.63
CA SER A 318 -16.40 17.82 -25.83
C SER A 318 -16.26 17.48 -24.33
N MET A 319 -16.08 16.20 -24.00
CA MET A 319 -16.02 15.74 -22.62
C MET A 319 -14.77 16.24 -21.87
N ILE A 320 -13.70 16.49 -22.59
CA ILE A 320 -12.47 17.06 -22.02
C ILE A 320 -12.40 18.58 -22.11
N GLY A 321 -13.44 19.23 -22.62
CA GLY A 321 -13.50 20.70 -22.77
C GLY A 321 -12.58 21.27 -23.85
N ALA A 322 -12.30 20.51 -24.91
CA ALA A 322 -11.47 20.96 -26.03
C ALA A 322 -12.27 21.66 -27.15
N ILE A 323 -13.58 21.46 -27.16
CA ILE A 323 -14.55 22.15 -28.03
C ILE A 323 -15.80 22.50 -27.23
#